data_d0fd40dc76362264b3c0826c1bca1b12
#
_entry.id   d0fd40dc76362264b3c0826c1bca1b12
#
_cell.length_a   1.000
_cell.length_b   1.000
_cell.length_c   1.000
_cell.angle_alpha   90.00
_cell.angle_beta   90.00
_cell.angle_gamma   90.00
#
_symmetry.space_group_name_H-M   'P 1'
#
loop_
_entity.id
_entity.type
_entity.pdbx_description
1 polymer ?
#
loop_
_entity_poly.entity_id
_entity_poly.type
_entity_poly.pdbx_seq_one_letter_code
_entity_poly.pdbx_strand_id
1 'polypeptide(L)'
;EHGAHHSHDHASDPQDMRYMGGLWKKMPVTFYTFFIGGMALAGLPLVTAGFWSKDEILLDAFLHAPVVFYTLALAALLTAFYTTRQLWMVFAGAPRSPSAEHAHESNWTMTAPLVVLSVFAVGAGWLNIPADFPFFGQLVAGLGLEPGWLHHFIGGTLVEHPEAPAFTPVPLITSVVVALGGMLLGWLVYRNAWKTSSDVDPVERGIGSVLYGVLKNKYWVDELYDVLFVKPAFWLGRVFFTGIDKGVIDGFLHGVAWISLGVGNVFRDYFDKPVVNGASDGSGVAVKWAGRELRPIQTGRVQHYLVMVMAGAAVIGVFMWMAR
;
A
#
# COMPACT_ATOMS: atom_id res chain seq x y z
N GLU A 1 -4.62 -19.65 -14.30
CA GLU A 1 -3.65 -19.11 -15.26
C GLU A 1 -3.45 -17.64 -14.96
N HIS A 2 -2.35 -17.30 -14.35
CA HIS A 2 -1.45 -16.19 -14.61
C HIS A 2 -0.62 -15.90 -13.34
N GLY A 3 0.23 -16.88 -12.99
CA GLY A 3 1.44 -16.59 -12.26
C GLY A 3 2.50 -16.11 -13.25
N ALA A 4 2.35 -14.92 -13.79
CA ALA A 4 3.46 -14.23 -14.42
C ALA A 4 4.44 -13.83 -13.31
N HIS A 5 5.41 -14.70 -13.02
CA HIS A 5 6.67 -14.25 -12.49
C HIS A 5 7.22 -13.26 -13.53
N HIS A 6 6.92 -11.97 -13.32
CA HIS A 6 7.75 -10.94 -13.90
C HIS A 6 9.14 -11.16 -13.30
N SER A 7 9.99 -11.84 -14.04
CA SER A 7 11.42 -11.67 -13.91
C SER A 7 11.70 -10.22 -14.29
N HIS A 8 11.52 -9.30 -13.30
CA HIS A 8 12.05 -7.97 -13.43
C HIS A 8 13.53 -8.16 -13.68
N ASP A 9 13.95 -7.72 -14.84
CA ASP A 9 15.35 -7.60 -15.22
C ASP A 9 16.01 -6.73 -14.13
N HIS A 10 16.62 -7.38 -13.13
CA HIS A 10 17.24 -6.72 -11.97
C HIS A 10 18.36 -5.73 -12.41
N ALA A 11 18.70 -5.76 -13.69
CA ALA A 11 19.68 -4.87 -14.31
C ALA A 11 19.24 -3.39 -14.40
N SER A 12 18.01 -3.04 -14.03
CA SER A 12 17.50 -1.66 -14.15
C SER A 12 16.64 -1.20 -12.96
N ASP A 13 16.63 -1.92 -11.83
CA ASP A 13 15.85 -1.48 -10.65
C ASP A 13 16.43 -0.17 -10.10
N PRO A 14 15.69 0.96 -10.20
CA PRO A 14 16.16 2.25 -9.70
C PRO A 14 16.26 2.32 -8.17
N GLN A 15 15.71 1.34 -7.44
CA GLN A 15 15.79 1.26 -5.98
C GLN A 15 17.05 0.51 -5.50
N ASP A 16 17.71 -0.23 -6.37
CA ASP A 16 18.93 -0.94 -6.00
C ASP A 16 20.14 0.01 -5.95
N MET A 17 20.73 0.16 -4.77
CA MET A 17 21.89 1.02 -4.52
C MET A 17 23.09 0.71 -5.42
N ARG A 18 23.20 -0.51 -5.99
CA ARG A 18 24.27 -0.88 -6.91
C ARG A 18 24.24 -0.08 -8.21
N TYR A 19 23.05 0.35 -8.63
CA TYR A 19 22.83 1.15 -9.84
C TYR A 19 22.80 2.65 -9.59
N MET A 20 22.88 3.09 -8.31
CA MET A 20 22.97 4.50 -7.94
C MET A 20 24.43 4.99 -8.00
N GLY A 21 24.72 6.14 -7.45
CA GLY A 21 26.04 6.74 -7.34
C GLY A 21 26.06 8.18 -7.84
N GLY A 22 26.92 9.00 -7.26
CA GLY A 22 27.13 10.38 -7.70
C GLY A 22 25.93 11.34 -7.48
N LEU A 23 24.92 10.93 -6.75
CA LEU A 23 23.65 11.68 -6.62
C LEU A 23 23.80 12.96 -5.80
N TRP A 24 24.86 13.13 -5.00
CA TRP A 24 25.04 14.31 -4.15
C TRP A 24 25.08 15.63 -4.93
N LYS A 25 25.57 15.61 -6.19
CA LYS A 25 25.56 16.81 -7.06
C LYS A 25 24.24 17.04 -7.76
N LYS A 26 23.48 15.97 -7.99
CA LYS A 26 22.22 15.98 -8.73
C LYS A 26 21.02 16.34 -7.83
N MET A 27 21.08 15.89 -6.59
CA MET A 27 20.03 16.03 -5.59
C MET A 27 20.61 16.56 -4.27
N PRO A 28 21.10 17.79 -4.24
CA PRO A 28 21.83 18.32 -3.07
C PRO A 28 20.94 18.44 -1.83
N VAL A 29 19.71 18.88 -1.94
CA VAL A 29 18.80 19.00 -0.79
C VAL A 29 18.50 17.63 -0.21
N THR A 30 18.16 16.67 -1.06
CA THR A 30 17.95 15.27 -0.67
C THR A 30 19.21 14.68 -0.04
N PHE A 31 20.39 14.96 -0.60
CA PHE A 31 21.65 14.50 -0.04
C PHE A 31 21.89 15.02 1.37
N TYR A 32 21.81 16.35 1.58
CA TYR A 32 22.13 16.94 2.89
C TYR A 32 21.11 16.50 3.95
N THR A 33 19.83 16.44 3.62
CA THR A 33 18.80 15.99 4.56
C THR A 33 18.95 14.50 4.89
N PHE A 34 19.27 13.68 3.90
CA PHE A 34 19.55 12.24 4.09
C PHE A 34 20.86 12.03 4.88
N PHE A 35 21.89 12.83 4.61
CA PHE A 35 23.15 12.80 5.35
C PHE A 35 22.92 13.14 6.83
N ILE A 36 22.21 14.22 7.13
CA ILE A 36 21.89 14.62 8.51
C ILE A 36 21.07 13.53 9.21
N GLY A 37 20.01 13.03 8.56
CA GLY A 37 19.18 11.94 9.10
C GLY A 37 19.98 10.66 9.31
N GLY A 38 20.84 10.30 8.36
CA GLY A 38 21.75 9.17 8.46
C GLY A 38 22.76 9.31 9.60
N MET A 39 23.33 10.49 9.77
CA MET A 39 24.23 10.77 10.90
C MET A 39 23.51 10.72 12.24
N ALA A 40 22.25 11.18 12.30
CA ALA A 40 21.42 11.03 13.48
C ALA A 40 21.09 9.55 13.76
N LEU A 41 20.76 8.77 12.74
CA LEU A 41 20.54 7.33 12.87
C LEU A 41 21.81 6.60 13.31
N ALA A 42 22.97 6.95 12.78
CA ALA A 42 24.27 6.40 13.19
C ALA A 42 24.67 6.84 14.60
N GLY A 43 24.12 7.95 15.10
CA GLY A 43 24.46 8.53 16.40
C GLY A 43 25.76 9.32 16.36
N LEU A 44 25.88 10.27 15.39
CA LEU A 44 27.04 11.16 15.34
C LEU A 44 27.20 11.91 16.67
N PRO A 45 28.32 11.72 17.37
CA PRO A 45 28.51 12.25 18.72
C PRO A 45 28.25 13.75 18.85
N LEU A 46 27.60 14.13 19.92
CA LEU A 46 27.35 15.50 20.40
C LEU A 46 26.48 16.39 19.49
N VAL A 47 26.36 16.06 18.20
CA VAL A 47 25.68 16.90 17.21
C VAL A 47 24.22 16.49 17.01
N THR A 48 23.94 15.19 16.99
CA THR A 48 22.65 14.68 16.57
C THR A 48 21.78 14.19 17.72
N ALA A 49 20.47 14.32 17.56
CA ALA A 49 19.48 13.82 18.53
C ALA A 49 19.62 12.31 18.78
N GLY A 50 19.94 11.55 17.74
CA GLY A 50 20.14 10.09 17.84
C GLY A 50 21.34 9.69 18.70
N PHE A 51 22.33 10.53 18.90
CA PHE A 51 23.40 10.27 19.84
C PHE A 51 22.89 10.34 21.29
N TRP A 52 22.20 11.40 21.65
CA TRP A 52 21.70 11.60 23.01
C TRP A 52 20.73 10.52 23.45
N SER A 53 19.80 10.14 22.57
CA SER A 53 18.86 9.06 22.87
C SER A 53 19.53 7.69 23.01
N LYS A 54 20.52 7.38 22.17
CA LYS A 54 21.26 6.10 22.26
C LYS A 54 22.13 6.04 23.49
N ASP A 55 22.76 7.15 23.85
CA ASP A 55 23.60 7.23 25.05
C ASP A 55 22.79 6.95 26.33
N GLU A 56 21.59 7.52 26.44
CA GLU A 56 20.67 7.28 27.55
C GLU A 56 20.22 5.83 27.63
N ILE A 57 19.87 5.20 26.49
CA ILE A 57 19.51 3.78 26.43
C ILE A 57 20.71 2.89 26.81
N LEU A 58 21.91 3.22 26.33
CA LEU A 58 23.12 2.48 26.68
C LEU A 58 23.48 2.65 28.16
N LEU A 59 23.26 3.82 28.74
CA LEU A 59 23.47 4.08 30.16
C LEU A 59 22.54 3.20 31.02
N ASP A 60 21.25 3.19 30.70
CA ASP A 60 20.28 2.36 31.42
C ASP A 60 20.60 0.84 31.29
N ALA A 61 20.90 0.40 30.07
CA ALA A 61 21.32 -0.98 29.85
C ALA A 61 22.63 -1.35 30.58
N PHE A 62 23.57 -0.43 30.69
CA PHE A 62 24.83 -0.64 31.41
C PHE A 62 24.58 -0.84 32.89
N LEU A 63 23.65 -0.08 33.50
CA LEU A 63 23.35 -0.12 34.92
C LEU A 63 22.53 -1.38 35.30
N HIS A 64 21.58 -1.80 34.45
CA HIS A 64 20.59 -2.80 34.81
C HIS A 64 20.77 -4.14 34.09
N ALA A 65 21.36 -4.16 32.89
CA ALA A 65 21.41 -5.35 32.03
C ALA A 65 22.69 -5.41 31.16
N PRO A 66 23.83 -5.82 31.70
CA PRO A 66 25.12 -5.81 30.98
C PRO A 66 25.12 -6.56 29.65
N VAL A 67 24.41 -7.68 29.53
CA VAL A 67 24.30 -8.44 28.27
C VAL A 67 23.58 -7.60 27.20
N VAL A 68 22.53 -6.89 27.59
CA VAL A 68 21.79 -5.98 26.69
C VAL A 68 22.68 -4.83 26.27
N PHE A 69 23.48 -4.25 27.18
CA PHE A 69 24.43 -3.20 26.86
C PHE A 69 25.41 -3.60 25.72
N TYR A 70 26.06 -4.75 25.83
CA TYR A 70 26.98 -5.22 24.79
C TYR A 70 26.28 -5.49 23.45
N THR A 71 25.08 -6.05 23.50
CA THR A 71 24.27 -6.33 22.28
C THR A 71 23.86 -5.02 21.59
N LEU A 72 23.42 -4.04 22.38
CA LEU A 72 23.05 -2.71 21.85
C LEU A 72 24.26 -1.94 21.33
N ALA A 73 25.43 -2.02 21.99
CA ALA A 73 26.67 -1.42 21.51
C ALA A 73 27.10 -2.01 20.16
N LEU A 74 27.01 -3.35 20.01
CA LEU A 74 27.26 -4.02 18.73
C LEU A 74 26.24 -3.58 17.64
N ALA A 75 24.96 -3.51 17.99
CA ALA A 75 23.91 -3.04 17.09
C ALA A 75 24.14 -1.59 16.65
N ALA A 76 24.59 -0.71 17.57
CA ALA A 76 24.95 0.67 17.25
C ALA A 76 26.15 0.76 16.28
N LEU A 77 27.19 -0.06 16.48
CA LEU A 77 28.34 -0.17 15.58
C LEU A 77 27.88 -0.58 14.16
N LEU A 78 27.06 -1.62 14.07
CA LEU A 78 26.53 -2.10 12.79
C LEU A 78 25.63 -1.07 12.13
N THR A 79 24.85 -0.32 12.92
CA THR A 79 24.00 0.77 12.42
C THR A 79 24.84 1.89 11.79
N ALA A 80 25.90 2.34 12.46
CA ALA A 80 26.82 3.33 11.93
C ALA A 80 27.53 2.84 10.66
N PHE A 81 27.92 1.56 10.64
CA PHE A 81 28.55 0.93 9.49
C PHE A 81 27.61 0.89 8.26
N TYR A 82 26.38 0.33 8.40
CA TYR A 82 25.49 0.23 7.25
C TYR A 82 24.98 1.59 6.77
N THR A 83 24.77 2.55 7.66
CA THR A 83 24.38 3.91 7.28
C THR A 83 25.47 4.57 6.43
N THR A 84 26.74 4.43 6.82
CA THR A 84 27.86 4.94 6.04
C THR A 84 27.98 4.23 4.69
N ARG A 85 27.80 2.91 4.65
CA ARG A 85 27.70 2.14 3.40
C ARG A 85 26.64 2.72 2.47
N GLN A 86 25.42 2.92 3.00
CA GLN A 86 24.29 3.45 2.23
C GLN A 86 24.59 4.86 1.67
N LEU A 87 25.09 5.77 2.50
CA LEU A 87 25.47 7.11 2.08
C LEU A 87 26.52 7.08 0.97
N TRP A 88 27.53 6.22 1.13
CA TRP A 88 28.61 6.12 0.16
C TRP A 88 28.17 5.52 -1.16
N MET A 89 27.40 4.44 -1.13
CA MET A 89 26.90 3.77 -2.33
C MET A 89 25.90 4.62 -3.14
N VAL A 90 25.03 5.38 -2.46
CA VAL A 90 24.00 6.15 -3.12
C VAL A 90 24.52 7.50 -3.63
N PHE A 91 25.27 8.21 -2.82
CA PHE A 91 25.60 9.60 -3.10
C PHE A 91 27.02 9.82 -3.62
N ALA A 92 27.99 9.00 -3.23
CA ALA A 92 29.38 9.15 -3.64
C ALA A 92 29.70 8.47 -4.99
N GLY A 93 30.87 8.78 -5.53
CA GLY A 93 31.39 8.21 -6.77
C GLY A 93 30.77 8.78 -8.03
N ALA A 94 30.76 7.98 -9.09
CA ALA A 94 30.12 8.28 -10.37
C ALA A 94 28.77 7.57 -10.48
N PRO A 95 27.82 8.10 -11.28
CA PRO A 95 26.59 7.39 -11.61
C PRO A 95 26.88 6.03 -12.24
N ARG A 96 26.14 5.00 -11.82
CA ARG A 96 26.33 3.61 -12.27
C ARG A 96 25.20 3.10 -13.16
N SER A 97 24.22 3.95 -13.44
CA SER A 97 23.13 3.66 -14.38
C SER A 97 22.69 4.92 -15.11
N PRO A 98 22.02 4.80 -16.27
CA PRO A 98 21.42 5.93 -16.97
C PRO A 98 20.40 6.67 -16.11
N SER A 99 19.62 5.96 -15.28
CA SER A 99 18.67 6.56 -14.34
C SER A 99 19.34 7.45 -13.32
N ALA A 100 20.49 7.03 -12.78
CA ALA A 100 21.28 7.85 -11.85
C ALA A 100 21.94 9.06 -12.54
N GLU A 101 22.29 8.92 -13.82
CA GLU A 101 22.87 10.01 -14.60
C GLU A 101 21.87 11.14 -14.89
N HIS A 102 20.59 10.78 -15.10
CA HIS A 102 19.50 11.73 -15.38
C HIS A 102 18.69 12.11 -14.13
N ALA A 103 19.13 11.69 -12.94
CA ALA A 103 18.47 12.05 -11.71
C ALA A 103 18.49 13.58 -11.48
N HIS A 104 17.43 14.10 -10.92
CA HIS A 104 17.25 15.51 -10.58
C HIS A 104 16.61 15.65 -9.20
N GLU A 105 16.72 16.82 -8.60
CA GLU A 105 16.15 17.11 -7.28
C GLU A 105 14.62 16.97 -7.31
N SER A 106 14.08 16.44 -6.21
CA SER A 106 12.63 16.29 -6.02
C SER A 106 11.96 17.65 -5.81
N ASN A 107 10.65 17.71 -6.08
CA ASN A 107 9.86 18.92 -5.88
C ASN A 107 9.93 19.37 -4.40
N TRP A 108 9.78 20.68 -4.17
CA TRP A 108 9.86 21.28 -2.85
C TRP A 108 8.84 20.69 -1.86
N THR A 109 7.68 20.23 -2.31
CA THR A 109 6.68 19.56 -1.49
C THR A 109 7.19 18.26 -0.85
N MET A 110 8.20 17.62 -1.44
CA MET A 110 8.88 16.45 -0.89
C MET A 110 10.11 16.81 -0.08
N THR A 111 10.85 17.85 -0.51
CA THR A 111 12.10 18.23 0.16
C THR A 111 11.88 19.08 1.41
N ALA A 112 10.82 19.90 1.46
CA ALA A 112 10.53 20.73 2.63
C ALA A 112 10.31 19.93 3.92
N PRO A 113 9.50 18.84 3.95
CA PRO A 113 9.41 17.99 5.14
C PRO A 113 10.75 17.40 5.57
N LEU A 114 11.59 17.00 4.61
CA LEU A 114 12.92 16.45 4.92
C LEU A 114 13.84 17.51 5.57
N VAL A 115 13.78 18.75 5.10
CA VAL A 115 14.51 19.87 5.72
C VAL A 115 14.04 20.09 7.15
N VAL A 116 12.73 20.13 7.39
CA VAL A 116 12.17 20.28 8.74
C VAL A 116 12.63 19.14 9.64
N LEU A 117 12.53 17.90 9.17
CA LEU A 117 12.98 16.72 9.93
C LEU A 117 14.49 16.76 10.22
N SER A 118 15.31 17.26 9.29
CA SER A 118 16.76 17.38 9.50
C SER A 118 17.12 18.41 10.57
N VAL A 119 16.34 19.50 10.69
CA VAL A 119 16.49 20.46 11.77
C VAL A 119 16.22 19.81 13.13
N PHE A 120 15.15 19.00 13.24
CA PHE A 120 14.86 18.27 14.47
C PHE A 120 15.88 17.15 14.73
N ALA A 121 16.40 16.48 13.70
CA ALA A 121 17.43 15.47 13.84
C ALA A 121 18.72 16.00 14.49
N VAL A 122 18.99 17.30 14.35
CA VAL A 122 20.10 17.96 15.05
C VAL A 122 19.62 18.60 16.36
N GLY A 123 18.54 19.37 16.32
CA GLY A 123 18.15 20.25 17.44
C GLY A 123 17.43 19.54 18.59
N ALA A 124 16.60 18.53 18.32
CA ALA A 124 15.75 17.94 19.35
C ALA A 124 16.54 17.26 20.49
N GLY A 125 17.71 16.71 20.19
CA GLY A 125 18.55 16.07 21.20
C GLY A 125 19.08 17.03 22.28
N TRP A 126 19.23 18.29 21.93
CA TRP A 126 19.72 19.32 22.87
C TRP A 126 18.73 19.64 24.00
N LEU A 127 17.45 19.29 23.81
CA LEU A 127 16.41 19.47 24.81
C LEU A 127 16.52 18.48 25.99
N ASN A 128 17.32 17.43 25.84
CA ASN A 128 17.46 16.37 26.87
C ASN A 128 18.90 16.24 27.39
N ILE A 129 19.76 17.22 27.22
CA ILE A 129 21.12 17.19 27.76
C ILE A 129 21.03 17.34 29.26
N PRO A 130 21.56 16.38 30.08
CA PRO A 130 21.55 16.47 31.52
C PRO A 130 22.35 17.67 32.05
N ALA A 131 21.93 18.22 33.18
CA ALA A 131 22.60 19.40 33.79
C ALA A 131 24.06 19.13 34.25
N ASP A 132 24.31 17.88 34.66
CA ASP A 132 25.62 17.38 35.13
C ASP A 132 26.54 16.95 33.97
N PHE A 133 26.06 17.01 32.70
CA PHE A 133 26.89 16.69 31.56
C PHE A 133 28.01 17.73 31.38
N PRO A 134 29.29 17.33 31.38
CA PRO A 134 30.41 18.22 31.31
C PRO A 134 30.34 19.19 30.11
N PHE A 135 30.52 20.48 30.36
CA PHE A 135 30.52 21.57 29.37
C PHE A 135 29.14 21.81 28.70
N PHE A 136 28.47 20.77 28.20
CA PHE A 136 27.21 20.91 27.45
C PHE A 136 26.01 21.27 28.34
N GLY A 137 25.92 20.75 29.56
CA GLY A 137 24.87 21.13 30.50
C GLY A 137 24.92 22.65 30.81
N GLN A 138 26.12 23.20 31.03
CA GLN A 138 26.32 24.64 31.25
C GLN A 138 26.04 25.48 29.98
N LEU A 139 26.38 24.94 28.80
CA LEU A 139 26.10 25.59 27.52
C LEU A 139 24.59 25.71 27.28
N VAL A 140 23.85 24.64 27.51
CA VAL A 140 22.37 24.64 27.36
C VAL A 140 21.71 25.59 28.34
N ALA A 141 22.14 25.60 29.58
CA ALA A 141 21.67 26.56 30.59
C ALA A 141 22.00 28.01 30.20
N GLY A 142 23.20 28.26 29.63
CA GLY A 142 23.63 29.56 29.12
C GLY A 142 22.82 30.06 27.92
N LEU A 143 22.22 29.16 27.15
CA LEU A 143 21.29 29.46 26.04
C LEU A 143 19.86 29.76 26.54
N GLY A 144 19.61 29.67 27.83
CA GLY A 144 18.29 29.90 28.42
C GLY A 144 17.34 28.68 28.27
N LEU A 145 17.89 27.52 27.94
CA LEU A 145 17.16 26.26 27.88
C LEU A 145 17.32 25.53 29.22
N GLU A 146 16.26 24.86 29.69
CA GLU A 146 16.31 24.05 30.88
C GLU A 146 17.01 22.72 30.58
N PRO A 147 18.17 22.41 31.20
CA PRO A 147 18.84 21.13 30.98
C PRO A 147 17.94 19.98 31.40
N GLY A 148 17.85 18.90 30.56
CA GLY A 148 16.98 17.76 30.84
C GLY A 148 15.48 18.09 30.74
N TRP A 149 15.10 19.13 30.01
CA TRP A 149 13.70 19.56 29.86
C TRP A 149 12.78 18.43 29.43
N LEU A 150 13.20 17.60 28.47
CA LEU A 150 12.37 16.48 27.99
C LEU A 150 12.15 15.44 29.10
N HIS A 151 13.18 15.15 29.88
CA HIS A 151 13.09 14.22 31.01
C HIS A 151 12.11 14.75 32.07
N HIS A 152 12.21 16.01 32.44
CA HIS A 152 11.27 16.67 33.35
C HIS A 152 9.84 16.69 32.83
N PHE A 153 9.67 17.02 31.54
CA PHE A 153 8.36 17.05 30.90
C PHE A 153 7.68 15.66 30.91
N ILE A 154 8.41 14.61 30.52
CA ILE A 154 7.89 13.24 30.52
C ILE A 154 7.69 12.74 31.96
N GLY A 155 8.67 12.97 32.85
CA GLY A 155 8.60 12.60 34.26
C GLY A 155 7.37 13.14 34.97
N GLY A 156 6.95 14.37 34.64
CA GLY A 156 5.73 14.97 35.16
C GLY A 156 4.43 14.26 34.77
N THR A 157 4.46 13.38 33.78
CA THR A 157 3.30 12.58 33.33
C THR A 157 3.30 11.14 33.88
N LEU A 158 4.40 10.72 34.52
CA LEU A 158 4.54 9.38 35.08
C LEU A 158 4.11 9.33 36.55
N VAL A 159 3.56 8.22 36.96
CA VAL A 159 3.15 7.98 38.37
C VAL A 159 4.38 7.85 39.28
N GLU A 160 5.43 7.24 38.78
CA GLU A 160 6.75 7.19 39.41
C GLU A 160 7.67 8.16 38.69
N HIS A 161 8.32 9.05 39.43
CA HIS A 161 9.32 9.95 38.90
C HIS A 161 10.69 9.25 38.88
N PRO A 162 11.15 8.69 37.75
CA PRO A 162 12.46 8.07 37.71
C PRO A 162 13.53 9.13 37.98
N GLU A 163 14.41 8.91 38.92
CA GLU A 163 15.57 9.78 39.10
C GLU A 163 16.49 9.67 37.86
N ALA A 164 16.96 10.80 37.38
CA ALA A 164 17.92 10.79 36.29
C ALA A 164 19.19 10.04 36.76
N PRO A 165 19.67 9.03 36.04
CA PRO A 165 20.85 8.29 36.44
C PRO A 165 22.07 9.19 36.47
N ALA A 166 22.96 9.03 37.43
CA ALA A 166 24.18 9.80 37.54
C ALA A 166 25.07 9.61 36.31
N PHE A 167 25.71 10.69 35.87
CA PHE A 167 26.63 10.65 34.72
C PHE A 167 27.70 9.57 34.90
N THR A 168 27.77 8.65 33.94
CA THR A 168 28.77 7.57 33.90
C THR A 168 29.53 7.65 32.58
N PRO A 169 30.86 7.77 32.59
CA PRO A 169 31.63 7.97 31.37
C PRO A 169 31.73 6.72 30.45
N VAL A 170 31.52 5.50 30.99
CA VAL A 170 31.69 4.25 30.24
C VAL A 170 30.69 4.12 29.09
N PRO A 171 29.37 4.28 29.27
CA PRO A 171 28.41 4.26 28.16
C PRO A 171 28.68 5.35 27.12
N LEU A 172 29.01 6.57 27.57
CA LEU A 172 29.34 7.68 26.69
C LEU A 172 30.55 7.37 25.80
N ILE A 173 31.65 6.91 26.38
CA ILE A 173 32.85 6.52 25.59
C ILE A 173 32.51 5.37 24.65
N THR A 174 31.72 4.40 25.08
CA THR A 174 31.30 3.30 24.25
C THR A 174 30.46 3.78 23.06
N SER A 175 29.45 4.63 23.29
CA SER A 175 28.61 5.18 22.24
C SER A 175 29.41 5.99 21.21
N VAL A 176 30.37 6.80 21.66
CA VAL A 176 31.29 7.54 20.78
C VAL A 176 32.16 6.59 19.96
N VAL A 177 32.79 5.59 20.60
CA VAL A 177 33.70 4.65 19.93
C VAL A 177 32.95 3.78 18.92
N VAL A 178 31.76 3.26 19.25
CA VAL A 178 30.98 2.42 18.32
C VAL A 178 30.42 3.25 17.15
N ALA A 179 29.95 4.47 17.41
CA ALA A 179 29.43 5.33 16.34
C ALA A 179 30.55 5.73 15.36
N LEU A 180 31.61 6.34 15.84
CA LEU A 180 32.73 6.78 15.00
C LEU A 180 33.49 5.61 14.41
N GLY A 181 33.67 4.50 15.15
CA GLY A 181 34.30 3.28 14.68
C GLY A 181 33.51 2.63 13.56
N GLY A 182 32.19 2.51 13.72
CA GLY A 182 31.29 1.98 12.69
C GLY A 182 31.28 2.85 11.42
N MET A 183 31.23 4.17 11.57
CA MET A 183 31.30 5.11 10.42
C MET A 183 32.67 4.99 9.70
N LEU A 184 33.76 4.96 10.45
CA LEU A 184 35.12 4.85 9.89
C LEU A 184 35.28 3.51 9.16
N LEU A 185 34.85 2.39 9.76
CA LEU A 185 34.88 1.08 9.13
C LEU A 185 34.04 1.07 7.85
N GLY A 186 32.84 1.59 7.88
CA GLY A 186 31.99 1.72 6.70
C GLY A 186 32.66 2.53 5.59
N TRP A 187 33.26 3.66 5.93
CA TRP A 187 33.99 4.49 4.97
C TRP A 187 35.22 3.78 4.40
N LEU A 188 36.04 3.15 5.24
CA LEU A 188 37.26 2.44 4.80
C LEU A 188 36.92 1.29 3.84
N VAL A 189 35.87 0.54 4.13
CA VAL A 189 35.42 -0.60 3.32
C VAL A 189 34.85 -0.14 1.98
N TYR A 190 34.02 0.92 1.99
CA TYR A 190 33.23 1.29 0.82
C TYR A 190 33.77 2.48 0.02
N ARG A 191 34.74 3.25 0.51
CA ARG A 191 35.30 4.42 -0.21
C ARG A 191 35.78 4.17 -1.61
N ASN A 192 36.28 2.95 -1.89
CA ASN A 192 36.81 2.51 -3.20
C ASN A 192 35.98 1.38 -3.82
N ALA A 193 34.86 1.00 -3.19
CA ALA A 193 34.01 -0.05 -3.68
C ALA A 193 33.00 0.49 -4.72
N TRP A 194 32.43 -0.42 -5.49
CA TRP A 194 31.35 -0.13 -6.41
C TRP A 194 31.66 0.96 -7.44
N LYS A 195 32.69 0.72 -8.22
CA LYS A 195 32.97 1.52 -9.43
C LYS A 195 32.00 1.18 -10.56
N THR A 196 31.57 -0.07 -10.61
CA THR A 196 30.63 -0.61 -11.58
C THR A 196 29.48 -1.34 -10.86
N SER A 197 28.30 -1.39 -11.47
CA SER A 197 27.12 -2.08 -10.89
C SER A 197 27.32 -3.59 -10.69
N SER A 198 28.23 -4.19 -11.45
CA SER A 198 28.58 -5.62 -11.38
C SER A 198 29.66 -5.96 -10.34
N ASP A 199 30.18 -4.96 -9.62
CA ASP A 199 31.24 -5.21 -8.63
C ASP A 199 30.67 -6.05 -7.47
N VAL A 200 31.55 -6.94 -6.96
CA VAL A 200 31.24 -7.79 -5.80
C VAL A 200 31.40 -6.97 -4.52
N ASP A 201 30.44 -7.13 -3.58
CA ASP A 201 30.46 -6.43 -2.29
C ASP A 201 31.77 -6.77 -1.54
N PRO A 202 32.53 -5.77 -1.06
CA PRO A 202 33.74 -6.00 -0.28
C PRO A 202 33.53 -6.89 0.95
N VAL A 203 32.34 -6.82 1.58
CA VAL A 203 31.99 -7.63 2.75
C VAL A 203 31.87 -9.10 2.37
N GLU A 204 31.38 -9.44 1.18
CA GLU A 204 31.33 -10.82 0.68
C GLU A 204 32.72 -11.44 0.59
N ARG A 205 33.70 -10.64 0.17
CA ARG A 205 35.10 -11.08 0.12
C ARG A 205 35.73 -11.25 1.50
N GLY A 206 35.31 -10.42 2.48
CA GLY A 206 35.88 -10.36 3.82
C GLY A 206 35.38 -11.44 4.77
N ILE A 207 34.06 -11.64 4.83
CA ILE A 207 33.42 -12.56 5.81
C ILE A 207 33.05 -13.92 5.25
N GLY A 208 33.33 -14.15 3.97
CA GLY A 208 33.05 -15.40 3.28
C GLY A 208 31.61 -15.48 2.74
N SER A 209 31.46 -16.28 1.68
CA SER A 209 30.20 -16.38 0.93
C SER A 209 29.01 -16.94 1.75
N VAL A 210 29.33 -17.83 2.71
CA VAL A 210 28.27 -18.46 3.54
C VAL A 210 27.60 -17.44 4.45
N LEU A 211 28.39 -16.70 5.26
CA LEU A 211 27.85 -15.71 6.18
C LEU A 211 27.21 -14.54 5.44
N TYR A 212 27.83 -14.10 4.36
CA TYR A 212 27.23 -13.10 3.48
C TYR A 212 25.92 -13.60 2.87
N GLY A 213 25.82 -14.86 2.47
CA GLY A 213 24.61 -15.49 1.97
C GLY A 213 23.46 -15.47 2.98
N VAL A 214 23.74 -15.74 4.25
CA VAL A 214 22.76 -15.64 5.35
C VAL A 214 22.24 -14.21 5.50
N LEU A 215 23.15 -13.23 5.51
CA LEU A 215 22.80 -11.81 5.62
C LEU A 215 22.03 -11.32 4.38
N LYS A 216 22.47 -11.70 3.18
CA LYS A 216 21.83 -11.34 1.91
C LYS A 216 20.41 -11.88 1.80
N ASN A 217 20.18 -13.11 2.26
CA ASN A 217 18.86 -13.73 2.28
C ASN A 217 18.06 -13.37 3.55
N LYS A 218 18.50 -12.36 4.32
CA LYS A 218 17.77 -11.87 5.52
C LYS A 218 17.43 -13.00 6.50
N TYR A 219 18.35 -13.93 6.70
CA TYR A 219 18.18 -15.11 7.56
C TYR A 219 17.05 -16.04 7.12
N TRP A 220 16.57 -15.96 5.88
CA TRP A 220 15.38 -16.65 5.34
C TRP A 220 14.09 -16.41 6.15
N VAL A 221 14.01 -15.27 6.82
CA VAL A 221 12.81 -14.90 7.61
C VAL A 221 11.61 -14.67 6.69
N ASP A 222 11.84 -14.06 5.51
CA ASP A 222 10.77 -13.82 4.54
C ASP A 222 10.18 -15.15 4.01
N GLU A 223 11.03 -16.14 3.70
CA GLU A 223 10.62 -17.48 3.26
C GLU A 223 9.89 -18.24 4.37
N LEU A 224 10.38 -18.15 5.60
CA LEU A 224 9.72 -18.75 6.76
C LEU A 224 8.32 -18.14 6.96
N TYR A 225 8.22 -16.81 6.84
CA TYR A 225 6.94 -16.10 6.96
C TYR A 225 5.98 -16.47 5.84
N ASP A 226 6.48 -16.61 4.61
CA ASP A 226 5.69 -17.06 3.47
C ASP A 226 5.08 -18.44 3.71
N VAL A 227 5.86 -19.39 4.23
CA VAL A 227 5.39 -20.76 4.53
C VAL A 227 4.43 -20.81 5.71
N LEU A 228 4.68 -20.04 6.77
CA LEU A 228 3.88 -20.13 8.00
C LEU A 228 2.60 -19.31 7.96
N PHE A 229 2.59 -18.17 7.25
CA PHE A 229 1.47 -17.24 7.29
C PHE A 229 0.87 -16.98 5.91
N VAL A 230 1.69 -16.66 4.90
CA VAL A 230 1.19 -16.23 3.58
C VAL A 230 0.51 -17.38 2.84
N LYS A 231 1.19 -18.51 2.67
CA LYS A 231 0.61 -19.70 1.99
C LYS A 231 -0.63 -20.25 2.67
N PRO A 232 -0.66 -20.42 4.03
CA PRO A 232 -1.88 -20.83 4.72
C PRO A 232 -3.03 -19.83 4.58
N ALA A 233 -2.74 -18.50 4.62
CA ALA A 233 -3.77 -17.49 4.41
C ALA A 233 -4.36 -17.54 3.00
N PHE A 234 -3.53 -17.68 1.97
CA PHE A 234 -3.99 -17.87 0.60
C PHE A 234 -4.75 -19.19 0.41
N TRP A 235 -4.32 -20.26 1.07
CA TRP A 235 -5.04 -21.54 1.05
C TRP A 235 -6.43 -21.39 1.68
N LEU A 236 -6.53 -20.77 2.86
CA LEU A 236 -7.82 -20.47 3.49
C LEU A 236 -8.70 -19.60 2.60
N GLY A 237 -8.15 -18.54 2.02
CA GLY A 237 -8.87 -17.69 1.06
C GLY A 237 -9.41 -18.48 -0.13
N ARG A 238 -8.65 -19.43 -0.65
CA ARG A 238 -9.09 -20.32 -1.73
C ARG A 238 -10.20 -21.27 -1.28
N VAL A 239 -10.11 -21.83 -0.08
CA VAL A 239 -11.15 -22.69 0.50
C VAL A 239 -12.46 -21.88 0.67
N PHE A 240 -12.41 -20.69 1.21
CA PHE A 240 -13.57 -19.82 1.33
C PHE A 240 -14.16 -19.44 -0.03
N PHE A 241 -13.32 -19.04 -0.97
CA PHE A 241 -13.77 -18.68 -2.31
C PHE A 241 -14.42 -19.86 -3.06
N THR A 242 -13.77 -21.04 -3.07
CA THR A 242 -14.32 -22.19 -3.82
C THR A 242 -15.45 -22.89 -3.07
N GLY A 243 -15.34 -23.02 -1.75
CA GLY A 243 -16.33 -23.74 -0.93
C GLY A 243 -17.53 -22.90 -0.58
N ILE A 244 -17.32 -21.71 -0.02
CA ILE A 244 -18.42 -20.88 0.48
C ILE A 244 -18.97 -19.99 -0.64
N ASP A 245 -18.12 -19.20 -1.29
CA ASP A 245 -18.58 -18.23 -2.28
C ASP A 245 -19.18 -18.94 -3.51
N LYS A 246 -18.38 -19.71 -4.22
CA LYS A 246 -18.87 -20.43 -5.41
C LYS A 246 -19.83 -21.58 -5.09
N GLY A 247 -19.54 -22.37 -4.03
CA GLY A 247 -20.34 -23.56 -3.72
C GLY A 247 -21.67 -23.22 -3.06
N VAL A 248 -21.67 -22.36 -2.05
CA VAL A 248 -22.87 -22.07 -1.26
C VAL A 248 -23.59 -20.83 -1.79
N ILE A 249 -22.91 -19.68 -1.88
CA ILE A 249 -23.55 -18.41 -2.22
C ILE A 249 -23.99 -18.41 -3.68
N ASP A 250 -23.08 -18.65 -4.59
CA ASP A 250 -23.40 -18.70 -6.03
C ASP A 250 -24.35 -19.87 -6.35
N GLY A 251 -24.16 -21.02 -5.70
CA GLY A 251 -25.05 -22.17 -5.84
C GLY A 251 -26.48 -21.83 -5.42
N PHE A 252 -26.67 -21.13 -4.31
CA PHE A 252 -27.97 -20.67 -3.86
C PHE A 252 -28.59 -19.65 -4.82
N LEU A 253 -27.82 -18.66 -5.26
CA LEU A 253 -28.29 -17.64 -6.22
C LEU A 253 -28.69 -18.27 -7.56
N HIS A 254 -27.89 -19.20 -8.07
CA HIS A 254 -28.23 -19.97 -9.28
C HIS A 254 -29.48 -20.84 -9.09
N GLY A 255 -29.66 -21.44 -7.91
CA GLY A 255 -30.85 -22.17 -7.55
C GLY A 255 -32.11 -21.30 -7.59
N VAL A 256 -32.05 -20.11 -6.98
CA VAL A 256 -33.14 -19.13 -7.03
C VAL A 256 -33.43 -18.68 -8.47
N ALA A 257 -32.39 -18.41 -9.24
CA ALA A 257 -32.55 -18.05 -10.66
C ALA A 257 -33.20 -19.18 -11.46
N TRP A 258 -32.77 -20.43 -11.24
CA TRP A 258 -33.35 -21.59 -11.91
C TRP A 258 -34.83 -21.80 -11.57
N ILE A 259 -35.20 -21.67 -10.28
CA ILE A 259 -36.61 -21.72 -9.84
C ILE A 259 -37.42 -20.61 -10.52
N SER A 260 -36.89 -19.36 -10.50
CA SER A 260 -37.56 -18.22 -11.12
C SER A 260 -37.80 -18.42 -12.63
N LEU A 261 -36.80 -18.94 -13.33
CA LEU A 261 -36.93 -19.33 -14.75
C LEU A 261 -37.96 -20.42 -14.95
N GLY A 262 -37.96 -21.43 -14.08
CA GLY A 262 -38.98 -22.51 -14.11
C GLY A 262 -40.38 -21.97 -13.94
N VAL A 263 -40.62 -21.14 -12.95
CA VAL A 263 -41.90 -20.46 -12.72
C VAL A 263 -42.29 -19.60 -13.93
N GLY A 264 -41.36 -18.79 -14.44
CA GLY A 264 -41.60 -18.00 -15.65
C GLY A 264 -41.98 -18.82 -16.86
N ASN A 265 -41.34 -19.97 -17.08
CA ASN A 265 -41.69 -20.89 -18.18
C ASN A 265 -43.10 -21.49 -17.99
N VAL A 266 -43.45 -21.88 -16.78
CA VAL A 266 -44.79 -22.37 -16.47
C VAL A 266 -45.83 -21.31 -16.76
N PHE A 267 -45.65 -20.09 -16.26
CA PHE A 267 -46.54 -18.97 -16.56
C PHE A 267 -46.68 -18.69 -18.05
N ARG A 268 -45.55 -18.68 -18.76
CA ARG A 268 -45.53 -18.48 -20.22
C ARG A 268 -46.33 -19.61 -20.96
N ASP A 269 -46.11 -20.85 -20.61
CA ASP A 269 -46.64 -21.95 -21.39
C ASP A 269 -48.12 -22.27 -21.02
N TYR A 270 -48.52 -22.06 -19.78
CA TYR A 270 -49.88 -22.38 -19.32
C TYR A 270 -50.81 -21.16 -19.20
N PHE A 271 -50.28 -19.97 -19.12
CA PHE A 271 -51.07 -18.75 -18.99
C PHE A 271 -50.91 -17.81 -20.18
N ASP A 272 -49.69 -17.36 -20.44
CA ASP A 272 -49.45 -16.33 -21.45
C ASP A 272 -49.81 -16.81 -22.87
N LYS A 273 -49.33 -17.98 -23.28
CA LYS A 273 -49.61 -18.52 -24.61
C LYS A 273 -51.09 -18.88 -24.79
N PRO A 274 -51.72 -19.70 -23.91
CA PRO A 274 -53.09 -20.14 -24.15
C PRO A 274 -54.15 -19.05 -23.81
N VAL A 275 -53.94 -18.25 -22.77
CA VAL A 275 -54.93 -17.26 -22.34
C VAL A 275 -54.71 -15.92 -23.02
N VAL A 276 -53.55 -15.32 -22.87
CA VAL A 276 -53.31 -13.94 -23.38
C VAL A 276 -53.19 -13.97 -24.90
N ASN A 277 -52.26 -14.76 -25.43
CA ASN A 277 -52.08 -14.85 -26.87
C ASN A 277 -53.23 -15.59 -27.54
N GLY A 278 -53.77 -16.64 -26.92
CA GLY A 278 -54.94 -17.37 -27.39
C GLY A 278 -56.18 -16.50 -27.48
N ALA A 279 -56.43 -15.61 -26.52
CA ALA A 279 -57.53 -14.65 -26.59
C ALA A 279 -57.37 -13.64 -27.71
N SER A 280 -56.10 -13.13 -27.85
CA SER A 280 -55.75 -12.20 -28.95
C SER A 280 -55.95 -12.87 -30.31
N ASP A 281 -55.39 -14.03 -30.50
CA ASP A 281 -55.49 -14.79 -31.75
C ASP A 281 -56.95 -15.21 -32.02
N GLY A 282 -57.68 -15.64 -30.98
CA GLY A 282 -59.10 -15.98 -31.04
C GLY A 282 -59.96 -14.78 -31.47
N SER A 283 -59.67 -13.59 -30.98
CA SER A 283 -60.35 -12.36 -31.43
C SER A 283 -60.12 -12.07 -32.92
N GLY A 284 -58.87 -12.27 -33.38
CA GLY A 284 -58.50 -12.17 -34.78
C GLY A 284 -59.23 -13.19 -35.66
N VAL A 285 -59.35 -14.43 -35.18
CA VAL A 285 -60.14 -15.47 -35.87
C VAL A 285 -61.62 -15.16 -35.88
N ALA A 286 -62.18 -14.65 -34.77
CA ALA A 286 -63.61 -14.25 -34.69
C ALA A 286 -63.91 -13.12 -35.67
N VAL A 287 -63.02 -12.09 -35.73
CA VAL A 287 -63.17 -11.02 -36.73
C VAL A 287 -63.08 -11.50 -38.15
N LYS A 288 -62.15 -12.39 -38.48
CA LYS A 288 -62.02 -13.00 -39.79
C LYS A 288 -63.24 -13.85 -40.16
N TRP A 289 -63.79 -14.58 -39.18
CA TRP A 289 -65.01 -15.36 -39.36
C TRP A 289 -66.17 -14.46 -39.61
N ALA A 290 -66.44 -13.43 -38.74
CA ALA A 290 -67.53 -12.47 -38.94
C ALA A 290 -67.38 -11.76 -40.30
N GLY A 291 -66.18 -11.35 -40.69
CA GLY A 291 -65.91 -10.74 -41.99
C GLY A 291 -66.24 -11.71 -43.17
N ARG A 292 -65.99 -13.01 -43.01
CA ARG A 292 -66.33 -14.02 -44.00
C ARG A 292 -67.85 -14.22 -44.13
N GLU A 293 -68.55 -14.23 -42.99
CA GLU A 293 -70.01 -14.36 -42.97
C GLU A 293 -70.71 -13.11 -43.51
N LEU A 294 -70.14 -11.92 -43.29
CA LEU A 294 -70.66 -10.66 -43.84
C LEU A 294 -70.35 -10.44 -45.33
N ARG A 295 -69.35 -11.11 -45.87
CA ARG A 295 -68.91 -10.97 -47.27
C ARG A 295 -70.05 -11.24 -48.30
N PRO A 296 -70.93 -12.23 -48.12
CA PRO A 296 -72.03 -12.45 -49.08
C PRO A 296 -72.99 -11.26 -49.17
N ILE A 297 -73.07 -10.43 -48.15
CA ILE A 297 -73.94 -9.21 -48.14
C ILE A 297 -73.36 -8.19 -49.16
N GLN A 298 -72.05 -8.17 -49.38
CA GLN A 298 -71.38 -7.34 -50.36
C GLN A 298 -71.35 -8.04 -51.70
N THR A 299 -72.47 -8.11 -52.42
CA THR A 299 -72.60 -8.79 -53.71
C THR A 299 -71.86 -8.09 -54.85
N GLY A 300 -71.36 -6.88 -54.65
CA GLY A 300 -70.69 -6.04 -55.67
C GLY A 300 -71.62 -5.54 -56.81
N ARG A 301 -72.91 -5.90 -56.75
CA ARG A 301 -73.90 -5.47 -57.73
C ARG A 301 -74.75 -4.31 -57.15
N VAL A 302 -74.64 -3.15 -57.77
CA VAL A 302 -75.33 -1.91 -57.30
C VAL A 302 -76.82 -2.10 -57.17
N GLN A 303 -77.42 -2.95 -58.04
CA GLN A 303 -78.87 -3.26 -57.99
C GLN A 303 -79.28 -3.92 -56.70
N HIS A 304 -78.48 -4.82 -56.10
CA HIS A 304 -78.81 -5.44 -54.79
C HIS A 304 -78.74 -4.43 -53.65
N TYR A 305 -77.84 -3.48 -53.67
CA TYR A 305 -77.75 -2.44 -52.66
C TYR A 305 -78.94 -1.48 -52.76
N LEU A 306 -79.35 -1.14 -53.99
CA LEU A 306 -80.56 -0.32 -54.25
C LEU A 306 -81.83 -1.03 -53.72
N VAL A 307 -81.98 -2.34 -53.96
CA VAL A 307 -83.10 -3.10 -53.45
C VAL A 307 -83.11 -3.12 -51.91
N MET A 308 -81.95 -3.29 -51.28
CA MET A 308 -81.81 -3.27 -49.82
C MET A 308 -82.21 -1.87 -49.25
N VAL A 309 -81.70 -0.80 -49.89
CA VAL A 309 -82.07 0.56 -49.46
C VAL A 309 -83.57 0.83 -49.61
N MET A 310 -84.17 0.42 -50.72
CA MET A 310 -85.59 0.58 -50.97
C MET A 310 -86.42 -0.30 -49.98
N ALA A 311 -85.98 -1.53 -49.71
CA ALA A 311 -86.67 -2.39 -48.72
C ALA A 311 -86.56 -1.81 -47.31
N GLY A 312 -85.39 -1.26 -46.92
CA GLY A 312 -85.21 -0.56 -45.66
C GLY A 312 -86.09 0.70 -45.51
N ALA A 313 -86.11 1.52 -46.58
CA ALA A 313 -86.99 2.69 -46.59
C ALA A 313 -88.45 2.33 -46.53
N ALA A 314 -88.91 1.21 -47.16
CA ALA A 314 -90.24 0.68 -47.08
C ALA A 314 -90.62 0.22 -45.67
N VAL A 315 -89.65 -0.52 -45.00
CA VAL A 315 -89.89 -0.96 -43.60
C VAL A 315 -90.01 0.24 -42.67
N ILE A 316 -89.10 1.21 -42.82
CA ILE A 316 -89.22 2.48 -42.00
C ILE A 316 -90.50 3.23 -42.28
N GLY A 317 -90.95 3.30 -43.51
CA GLY A 317 -92.23 3.93 -43.86
C GLY A 317 -93.43 3.20 -43.25
N VAL A 318 -93.44 1.87 -43.32
CA VAL A 318 -94.45 1.06 -42.65
C VAL A 318 -94.46 1.26 -41.14
N PHE A 319 -93.25 1.22 -40.53
CA PHE A 319 -93.11 1.45 -39.08
C PHE A 319 -93.62 2.85 -38.68
N MET A 320 -93.28 3.88 -39.43
CA MET A 320 -93.77 5.26 -39.20
C MET A 320 -95.27 5.37 -39.42
N TRP A 321 -95.84 4.53 -40.35
CA TRP A 321 -97.31 4.51 -40.55
C TRP A 321 -97.99 3.79 -39.42
N MET A 322 -97.44 2.71 -38.91
CA MET A 322 -97.98 1.97 -37.74
C MET A 322 -97.81 2.73 -36.40
N ALA A 323 -96.85 3.67 -36.29
CA ALA A 323 -96.63 4.50 -35.10
C ALA A 323 -97.47 5.77 -35.08
N ARG A 324 -98.29 5.99 -36.09
CA ARG A 324 -99.36 7.06 -36.13
C ARG A 324 -100.67 6.49 -35.71
#